data_6cc2caa887a9cbbc2f66789009e19138
#
_entry.id   6cc2caa887a9cbbc2f66789009e19138
#
_cell.length_a   1.000
_cell.length_b   1.000
_cell.length_c   1.000
_cell.angle_alpha   90.00
_cell.angle_beta   90.00
_cell.angle_gamma   90.00
#
_symmetry.space_group_name_H-M   'P 1'
#
loop_
_entity.id
_entity.type
_entity.pdbx_description
1 polymer ?
#
loop_
_entity_poly.entity_id
_entity_poly.type
_entity_poly.pdbx_seq_one_letter_code
_entity_poly.pdbx_strand_id
1 'polypeptide(L)'
;MAAGAILLVATLTACGGDPPQIVDYSPQRNTVDVSTAAAIRITFDHDVDQASVMTRFHLSPSTIGSVRFLDGRHLVFDHMTLRTSTNYEVILEAGYRDLVGNTYALRHHWSFGTEGPPALAGSTPDDHATGINPAAYLSLDFTRAMDATRLKDAIGISPSVPFEVRLDPADGKRAIIAPSQLLAPNTAYQVFVSVGAADVDGNGLGRTQAVTFTTGPVQPLRHWITFATDQRDGSPDGLWIVNEEGFPRQLFGAGAVQSFSWSPAGDSILVEGQDQTWRQFTPGGDPTTLSFRATWAAALAAGAGYVYMDSSGVLHRQRSDGADEVIATDVGEAAVAPSGLRLAFTHRSSNANEIWGYDVGLRSSYQLVLDSAPVSGVAWDPAGRRIAYLRHDLSATTLRVRNLTGAAATTTLTSGQINRPAWLPDSTHLVFSATVTTPGGTLQKAFVINVVSPPAPLSAAAGLPADPGIEVASPLSSPDGHQIAFLSGNQVWLMNADGTRPTPLTKLDAESFPYSCRALAWTRT
;
A
#
# COMPACT_ATOMS: atom_id res chain seq x y z
N MET A 1 -51.51 96.60 28.52
CA MET A 1 -51.29 95.83 27.33
C MET A 1 -49.77 95.48 27.30
N ALA A 2 -49.42 94.31 27.62
CA ALA A 2 -48.06 93.82 27.65
C ALA A 2 -47.99 92.67 26.62
N ALA A 3 -47.15 92.89 25.58
CA ALA A 3 -46.89 91.92 24.53
C ALA A 3 -45.73 91.01 25.00
N GLY A 4 -46.07 89.73 25.25
CA GLY A 4 -45.07 88.74 25.53
C GLY A 4 -44.39 88.21 24.23
N ALA A 5 -43.11 88.30 24.14
CA ALA A 5 -42.29 87.72 23.06
C ALA A 5 -42.01 86.25 23.44
N ILE A 6 -42.45 85.29 22.66
CA ILE A 6 -42.11 83.86 22.77
C ILE A 6 -40.77 83.65 22.04
N LEU A 7 -39.75 83.30 22.77
CA LEU A 7 -38.45 82.90 22.22
C LEU A 7 -38.50 81.41 21.89
N LEU A 8 -38.49 81.11 20.59
CA LEU A 8 -38.43 79.70 20.09
C LEU A 8 -36.99 79.26 20.11
N VAL A 9 -36.64 78.43 21.09
CA VAL A 9 -35.35 77.76 21.10
C VAL A 9 -35.42 76.53 20.21
N ALA A 10 -34.83 76.63 19.00
CA ALA A 10 -34.64 75.46 18.13
C ALA A 10 -33.50 74.62 18.68
N THR A 11 -33.82 73.49 19.28
CA THR A 11 -32.85 72.46 19.60
C THR A 11 -32.45 71.77 18.28
N LEU A 12 -31.24 72.06 17.78
CA LEU A 12 -30.61 71.26 16.74
C LEU A 12 -30.26 69.90 17.35
N THR A 13 -31.13 68.88 17.16
CA THR A 13 -30.74 67.50 17.33
C THR A 13 -29.72 67.17 16.22
N ALA A 14 -28.45 67.11 16.57
CA ALA A 14 -27.46 66.51 15.71
C ALA A 14 -27.85 65.06 15.48
N CYS A 15 -28.22 64.70 14.26
CA CYS A 15 -28.29 63.31 13.79
C CYS A 15 -26.85 62.80 13.62
N GLY A 16 -26.16 62.58 14.73
CA GLY A 16 -24.97 61.76 14.71
C GLY A 16 -25.38 60.33 14.86
N GLY A 17 -25.18 59.53 13.85
CA GLY A 17 -25.25 58.05 13.99
C GLY A 17 -24.18 57.56 14.95
N ASP A 18 -24.31 56.35 15.45
CA ASP A 18 -23.27 55.73 16.29
C ASP A 18 -21.98 55.54 15.47
N PRO A 19 -20.78 55.77 16.07
CA PRO A 19 -19.50 55.51 15.38
C PRO A 19 -19.36 54.03 15.08
N PRO A 20 -18.61 53.64 14.00
CA PRO A 20 -18.51 52.26 13.58
C PRO A 20 -17.83 51.39 14.66
N GLN A 21 -18.46 50.23 14.97
CA GLN A 21 -18.00 49.28 15.97
C GLN A 21 -17.43 48.05 15.30
N ILE A 22 -16.40 47.44 15.92
CA ILE A 22 -15.93 46.12 15.54
C ILE A 22 -16.87 45.08 16.16
N VAL A 23 -17.56 44.30 15.33
CA VAL A 23 -18.50 43.24 15.75
C VAL A 23 -17.90 41.86 15.69
N ASP A 24 -16.89 41.65 14.85
CA ASP A 24 -16.15 40.38 14.76
C ASP A 24 -14.71 40.62 14.27
N TYR A 25 -13.80 39.72 14.67
CA TYR A 25 -12.41 39.75 14.22
C TYR A 25 -11.77 38.36 14.34
N SER A 26 -10.76 38.10 13.52
CA SER A 26 -9.97 36.87 13.54
C SER A 26 -8.50 37.22 13.30
N PRO A 27 -7.55 36.55 14.01
CA PRO A 27 -7.72 35.60 15.10
C PRO A 27 -8.37 36.20 16.33
N GLN A 28 -9.05 35.41 17.15
CA GLN A 28 -9.69 35.87 18.39
C GLN A 28 -8.65 36.24 19.45
N ARG A 29 -9.04 37.09 20.40
CA ARG A 29 -8.17 37.55 21.52
C ARG A 29 -7.65 36.36 22.32
N ASN A 30 -6.34 36.37 22.59
CA ASN A 30 -5.62 35.37 23.38
C ASN A 30 -5.64 33.95 22.79
N THR A 31 -6.02 33.79 21.54
CA THR A 31 -5.87 32.51 20.84
C THR A 31 -4.39 32.19 20.72
N VAL A 32 -4.02 30.97 21.00
CA VAL A 32 -2.67 30.43 20.82
C VAL A 32 -2.70 29.38 19.72
N ASP A 33 -1.52 29.01 19.22
CA ASP A 33 -1.38 28.00 18.15
C ASP A 33 -2.10 28.38 16.85
N VAL A 34 -2.13 29.68 16.55
CA VAL A 34 -2.72 30.22 15.32
C VAL A 34 -1.79 29.92 14.16
N SER A 35 -2.32 29.40 13.04
CA SER A 35 -1.57 29.20 11.80
C SER A 35 -0.85 30.48 11.38
N THR A 36 0.42 30.37 11.02
CA THR A 36 1.21 31.50 10.53
C THR A 36 0.70 32.06 9.19
N ALA A 37 -0.15 31.31 8.48
CA ALA A 37 -0.85 31.72 7.27
C ALA A 37 -2.26 32.25 7.53
N ALA A 38 -2.72 32.28 8.78
CA ALA A 38 -4.08 32.68 9.12
C ALA A 38 -4.36 34.14 8.76
N ALA A 39 -5.40 34.39 7.98
CA ALA A 39 -5.80 35.74 7.61
C ALA A 39 -6.28 36.56 8.81
N ILE A 40 -5.78 37.78 8.97
CA ILE A 40 -6.27 38.72 9.98
C ILE A 40 -7.44 39.47 9.38
N ARG A 41 -8.60 39.40 10.03
CA ARG A 41 -9.88 39.97 9.57
C ARG A 41 -10.51 40.82 10.64
N ILE A 42 -11.22 41.89 10.21
CA ILE A 42 -12.05 42.74 11.06
C ILE A 42 -13.38 42.97 10.34
N THR A 43 -14.48 42.81 11.07
CA THR A 43 -15.83 43.11 10.58
C THR A 43 -16.42 44.25 11.39
N PHE A 44 -16.88 45.30 10.69
CA PHE A 44 -17.59 46.43 11.27
C PHE A 44 -19.10 46.22 11.20
N ASP A 45 -19.85 46.88 12.08
CA ASP A 45 -21.31 46.83 12.15
C ASP A 45 -21.96 47.55 10.94
N HIS A 46 -21.32 48.57 10.37
CA HIS A 46 -21.73 49.25 9.17
C HIS A 46 -20.53 49.74 8.32
N ASP A 47 -20.79 50.31 7.16
CA ASP A 47 -19.75 50.69 6.20
C ASP A 47 -18.83 51.81 6.74
N VAL A 48 -17.52 51.63 6.58
CA VAL A 48 -16.49 52.53 7.07
C VAL A 48 -15.80 53.30 5.92
N ASP A 49 -15.24 54.49 6.23
CA ASP A 49 -14.25 55.17 5.39
C ASP A 49 -12.97 54.32 5.43
N GLN A 50 -12.79 53.50 4.38
CA GLN A 50 -11.70 52.51 4.27
C GLN A 50 -10.32 53.18 4.42
N ALA A 51 -10.12 54.38 3.83
CA ALA A 51 -8.86 55.11 3.94
C ALA A 51 -8.54 55.50 5.39
N SER A 52 -9.57 55.89 6.18
CA SER A 52 -9.40 56.22 7.59
C SER A 52 -8.99 55.00 8.43
N VAL A 53 -9.48 53.80 8.09
CA VAL A 53 -9.13 52.53 8.77
C VAL A 53 -7.74 52.05 8.37
N MET A 54 -7.42 52.07 7.06
CA MET A 54 -6.14 51.60 6.52
C MET A 54 -4.95 52.32 7.15
N THR A 55 -5.06 53.63 7.37
CA THR A 55 -3.99 54.46 7.96
C THR A 55 -3.79 54.21 9.45
N ARG A 56 -4.73 53.53 10.13
CA ARG A 56 -4.74 53.28 11.57
C ARG A 56 -4.54 51.83 11.95
N PHE A 57 -4.54 50.96 10.96
CA PHE A 57 -4.29 49.53 11.19
C PHE A 57 -2.79 49.27 11.35
N HIS A 58 -2.41 48.58 12.43
CA HIS A 58 -1.03 48.18 12.71
C HIS A 58 -1.00 46.75 13.24
N LEU A 59 0.05 46.03 12.90
CA LEU A 59 0.38 44.71 13.46
C LEU A 59 1.74 44.79 14.14
N SER A 60 1.86 44.31 15.37
CA SER A 60 3.09 44.27 16.14
C SER A 60 3.39 42.85 16.62
N PRO A 61 4.58 42.26 16.34
CA PRO A 61 5.62 42.76 15.44
C PRO A 61 5.11 42.99 14.00
N SER A 62 5.71 43.96 13.30
CA SER A 62 5.30 44.26 11.92
C SER A 62 5.70 43.12 10.98
N THR A 63 4.85 42.87 9.98
CA THR A 63 5.12 41.95 8.88
C THR A 63 4.81 42.64 7.55
N ILE A 64 5.35 42.10 6.46
CA ILE A 64 5.05 42.57 5.12
C ILE A 64 3.63 42.14 4.78
N GLY A 65 2.78 43.10 4.40
CA GLY A 65 1.40 42.83 4.05
C GLY A 65 0.70 44.10 3.61
N SER A 66 -0.56 43.96 3.19
CA SER A 66 -1.43 45.05 2.79
C SER A 66 -2.85 44.87 3.30
N VAL A 67 -3.44 45.97 3.74
CA VAL A 67 -4.85 45.97 4.13
C VAL A 67 -5.69 46.15 2.87
N ARG A 68 -6.71 45.31 2.70
CA ARG A 68 -7.76 45.47 1.69
C ARG A 68 -9.13 45.28 2.29
N PHE A 69 -10.14 45.78 1.63
CA PHE A 69 -11.53 45.58 1.99
C PHE A 69 -12.22 44.65 0.98
N LEU A 70 -13.02 43.72 1.45
CA LEU A 70 -13.85 42.85 0.61
C LEU A 70 -15.12 43.60 0.17
N ASP A 71 -15.62 44.46 1.05
CA ASP A 71 -16.78 45.35 0.87
C ASP A 71 -16.65 46.54 1.82
N GLY A 72 -17.74 47.28 2.12
CA GLY A 72 -17.73 48.45 3.01
C GLY A 72 -17.38 48.13 4.48
N ARG A 73 -17.49 46.86 4.93
CA ARG A 73 -17.42 46.45 6.35
C ARG A 73 -16.37 45.41 6.66
N HIS A 74 -15.87 44.67 5.66
CA HIS A 74 -14.97 43.55 5.91
C HIS A 74 -13.54 43.87 5.49
N LEU A 75 -12.68 44.08 6.46
CA LEU A 75 -11.26 44.27 6.29
C LEU A 75 -10.53 42.92 6.34
N VAL A 76 -9.58 42.71 5.45
CA VAL A 76 -8.60 41.64 5.46
C VAL A 76 -7.21 42.23 5.38
N PHE A 77 -6.31 41.81 6.25
CA PHE A 77 -4.90 42.07 6.13
C PHE A 77 -4.24 40.84 5.49
N ASP A 78 -3.89 40.98 4.21
CA ASP A 78 -3.11 39.98 3.48
C ASP A 78 -1.64 40.17 3.81
N HIS A 79 -1.00 39.13 4.33
CA HIS A 79 0.38 39.19 4.80
C HIS A 79 1.20 37.98 4.35
N MET A 80 2.50 38.11 4.33
CA MET A 80 3.42 36.98 4.24
C MET A 80 3.31 36.14 5.52
N THR A 81 3.75 34.88 5.44
CA THR A 81 3.76 33.96 6.59
C THR A 81 4.30 34.68 7.84
N LEU A 82 3.52 34.67 8.91
CA LEU A 82 3.91 35.22 10.22
C LEU A 82 5.06 34.41 10.80
N ARG A 83 5.79 35.00 11.74
CA ARG A 83 6.84 34.26 12.45
C ARG A 83 6.21 33.24 13.39
N THR A 84 6.80 32.05 13.46
CA THR A 84 6.40 31.01 14.39
C THR A 84 6.67 31.40 15.84
N SER A 85 5.93 30.81 16.79
CA SER A 85 6.09 31.01 18.25
C SER A 85 6.13 32.49 18.66
N THR A 86 5.36 33.33 17.96
CA THR A 86 5.40 34.79 18.14
C THR A 86 4.03 35.31 18.59
N ASN A 87 4.03 36.16 19.60
CA ASN A 87 2.82 36.84 20.01
C ASN A 87 2.65 38.11 19.19
N TYR A 88 1.56 38.21 18.45
CA TYR A 88 1.19 39.38 17.65
C TYR A 88 0.10 40.17 18.33
N GLU A 89 0.18 41.50 18.27
CA GLU A 89 -0.88 42.41 18.64
C GLU A 89 -1.44 43.11 17.41
N VAL A 90 -2.73 42.97 17.17
CA VAL A 90 -3.47 43.74 16.18
C VAL A 90 -3.95 45.01 16.83
N ILE A 91 -3.71 46.14 16.18
CA ILE A 91 -4.01 47.47 16.69
C ILE A 91 -4.80 48.23 15.65
N LEU A 92 -5.93 48.78 16.04
CA LEU A 92 -6.64 49.79 15.26
C LEU A 92 -6.70 51.05 16.14
N GLU A 93 -5.89 52.06 15.76
CA GLU A 93 -5.82 53.31 16.48
C GLU A 93 -7.13 54.11 16.42
N ALA A 94 -7.36 54.93 17.43
CA ALA A 94 -8.51 55.82 17.52
C ALA A 94 -8.64 56.76 16.29
N GLY A 95 -9.85 57.14 15.96
CA GLY A 95 -10.11 58.17 14.94
C GLY A 95 -10.49 57.62 13.56
N TYR A 96 -10.72 56.29 13.40
CA TYR A 96 -11.39 55.77 12.21
C TYR A 96 -12.88 56.16 12.23
N ARG A 97 -13.51 56.25 11.05
CA ARG A 97 -14.83 56.79 10.92
C ARG A 97 -15.68 56.05 9.89
N ASP A 98 -16.99 56.25 9.94
CA ASP A 98 -17.95 55.81 8.92
C ASP A 98 -17.96 56.74 7.70
N LEU A 99 -18.82 56.44 6.71
CA LEU A 99 -18.95 57.23 5.48
C LEU A 99 -19.61 58.60 5.71
N VAL A 100 -20.29 58.81 6.83
CA VAL A 100 -20.91 60.07 7.18
C VAL A 100 -20.10 60.92 8.16
N GLY A 101 -18.96 60.40 8.64
CA GLY A 101 -17.99 61.14 9.42
C GLY A 101 -18.07 60.86 10.94
N ASN A 102 -18.90 59.97 11.43
CA ASN A 102 -18.92 59.58 12.83
C ASN A 102 -17.62 58.83 13.17
N THR A 103 -16.89 59.33 14.17
CA THR A 103 -15.54 58.90 14.46
C THR A 103 -15.51 58.06 15.76
N TYR A 104 -14.85 56.89 15.71
CA TYR A 104 -14.59 56.09 16.87
C TYR A 104 -13.42 56.63 17.69
N ALA A 105 -13.64 56.92 18.97
CA ALA A 105 -12.72 57.69 19.78
C ALA A 105 -11.68 56.83 20.55
N LEU A 106 -11.82 55.50 20.61
CA LEU A 106 -10.97 54.62 21.38
C LEU A 106 -10.07 53.75 20.47
N ARG A 107 -8.97 53.31 21.04
CA ARG A 107 -8.07 52.36 20.40
C ARG A 107 -8.62 50.95 20.63
N HIS A 108 -8.74 50.15 19.58
CA HIS A 108 -8.95 48.70 19.67
C HIS A 108 -7.64 47.96 19.54
N HIS A 109 -7.41 46.99 20.41
CA HIS A 109 -6.26 46.10 20.32
C HIS A 109 -6.55 44.75 20.93
N TRP A 110 -5.95 43.70 20.35
CA TRP A 110 -5.97 42.35 20.89
C TRP A 110 -4.72 41.60 20.43
N SER A 111 -4.34 40.54 21.17
CA SER A 111 -3.17 39.72 20.85
C SER A 111 -3.57 38.26 20.58
N PHE A 112 -2.74 37.59 19.79
CA PHE A 112 -2.80 36.16 19.55
C PHE A 112 -1.38 35.61 19.40
N GLY A 113 -1.18 34.30 19.71
CA GLY A 113 0.10 33.61 19.56
C GLY A 113 0.11 32.70 18.35
N THR A 114 1.12 32.79 17.50
CA THR A 114 1.29 31.89 16.38
C THR A 114 1.82 30.52 16.82
N GLU A 115 1.53 29.52 16.00
CA GLU A 115 2.03 28.16 16.13
C GLU A 115 3.56 28.08 16.14
N GLY A 116 4.08 26.99 16.73
CA GLY A 116 5.51 26.67 16.69
C GLY A 116 5.94 26.09 15.33
N PRO A 117 7.24 26.06 15.04
CA PRO A 117 7.76 25.37 13.87
C PRO A 117 7.43 23.86 13.95
N PRO A 118 7.31 23.18 12.80
CA PRO A 118 7.16 21.74 12.79
C PRO A 118 8.37 21.07 13.43
N ALA A 119 8.12 19.95 14.10
CA ALA A 119 9.17 19.13 14.72
C ALA A 119 8.80 17.65 14.60
N LEU A 120 9.82 16.80 14.66
CA LEU A 120 9.63 15.35 14.77
C LEU A 120 9.07 15.03 16.16
N ALA A 121 7.90 14.37 16.20
CA ALA A 121 7.20 13.97 17.41
C ALA A 121 7.47 12.50 17.76
N GLY A 122 7.76 11.66 16.75
CA GLY A 122 8.03 10.24 16.91
C GLY A 122 8.55 9.62 15.64
N SER A 123 8.92 8.34 15.72
CA SER A 123 9.36 7.55 14.57
C SER A 123 9.07 6.07 14.77
N THR A 124 8.99 5.34 13.67
CA THR A 124 9.05 3.89 13.65
C THR A 124 10.11 3.49 12.61
N PRO A 125 11.18 2.78 13.00
CA PRO A 125 11.52 2.38 14.37
C PRO A 125 11.77 3.57 15.31
N ASP A 126 11.70 3.33 16.62
CA ASP A 126 12.12 4.31 17.63
C ASP A 126 13.59 4.66 17.46
N ASP A 127 13.97 5.86 17.87
CA ASP A 127 15.39 6.26 17.85
C ASP A 127 16.25 5.33 18.70
N HIS A 128 17.41 4.93 18.15
CA HIS A 128 18.32 3.94 18.71
C HIS A 128 17.79 2.50 18.80
N ALA A 129 16.67 2.17 18.17
CA ALA A 129 16.14 0.81 18.13
C ALA A 129 17.13 -0.16 17.45
N THR A 130 17.15 -1.41 17.91
CA THR A 130 18.01 -2.47 17.35
C THR A 130 17.20 -3.70 16.99
N GLY A 131 17.78 -4.56 16.13
CA GLY A 131 17.12 -5.80 15.70
C GLY A 131 15.95 -5.58 14.74
N ILE A 132 15.91 -4.42 14.07
CA ILE A 132 14.82 -4.07 13.17
C ILE A 132 14.81 -5.00 11.96
N ASN A 133 13.63 -5.49 11.59
CA ASN A 133 13.47 -6.33 10.40
C ASN A 133 13.97 -5.58 9.15
N PRO A 134 14.87 -6.15 8.35
CA PRO A 134 15.30 -5.55 7.08
C PRO A 134 14.16 -5.21 6.10
N ALA A 135 13.01 -5.85 6.23
CA ALA A 135 11.81 -5.55 5.44
C ALA A 135 10.89 -4.49 6.07
N ALA A 136 11.24 -3.91 7.22
CA ALA A 136 10.39 -2.91 7.86
C ALA A 136 10.21 -1.65 7.01
N TYR A 137 9.02 -1.05 7.06
CA TYR A 137 8.80 0.33 6.66
C TYR A 137 9.26 1.26 7.79
N LEU A 138 9.60 2.47 7.41
CA LEU A 138 10.00 3.50 8.34
C LEU A 138 8.89 4.55 8.38
N SER A 139 8.63 5.17 9.51
CA SER A 139 7.73 6.32 9.57
C SER A 139 8.28 7.42 10.47
N LEU A 140 7.92 8.63 10.13
CA LEU A 140 8.22 9.83 10.92
C LEU A 140 6.90 10.53 11.23
N ASP A 141 6.64 10.78 12.50
CA ASP A 141 5.47 11.51 12.97
C ASP A 141 5.88 12.94 13.30
N PHE A 142 5.18 13.91 12.72
CA PHE A 142 5.46 15.35 12.91
C PHE A 142 4.39 16.00 13.79
N THR A 143 4.75 17.08 14.44
CA THR A 143 3.82 17.89 15.25
C THR A 143 2.78 18.61 14.39
N ARG A 144 3.08 18.84 13.10
CA ARG A 144 2.28 19.58 12.12
C ARG A 144 2.09 18.79 10.83
N ALA A 145 1.04 19.11 10.07
CA ALA A 145 0.89 18.60 8.70
C ALA A 145 1.99 19.14 7.80
N MET A 146 2.68 18.27 7.08
CA MET A 146 3.85 18.61 6.27
C MET A 146 3.49 18.83 4.81
N ASP A 147 4.22 19.71 4.14
CA ASP A 147 4.19 19.84 2.68
C ASP A 147 4.87 18.61 2.06
N ALA A 148 4.12 17.84 1.26
CA ALA A 148 4.57 16.57 0.70
C ALA A 148 5.79 16.71 -0.20
N THR A 149 5.85 17.77 -1.02
CA THR A 149 6.94 17.99 -1.97
C THR A 149 8.23 18.37 -1.25
N ARG A 150 8.16 19.34 -0.36
CA ARG A 150 9.33 19.78 0.41
C ARG A 150 9.84 18.70 1.36
N LEU A 151 8.95 17.92 1.93
CA LEU A 151 9.33 16.83 2.81
C LEU A 151 10.06 15.71 2.05
N LYS A 152 9.55 15.32 0.87
CA LYS A 152 10.19 14.31 0.02
C LYS A 152 11.63 14.69 -0.33
N ASP A 153 11.86 15.96 -0.67
CA ASP A 153 13.20 16.46 -1.04
C ASP A 153 14.13 16.63 0.17
N ALA A 154 13.56 16.73 1.36
CA ALA A 154 14.30 16.97 2.60
C ALA A 154 14.68 15.70 3.37
N ILE A 155 14.05 14.56 3.10
CA ILE A 155 14.35 13.28 3.76
C ILE A 155 15.56 12.61 3.09
N GLY A 156 16.42 12.01 3.92
CA GLY A 156 17.51 11.16 3.45
C GLY A 156 17.73 9.96 4.37
N ILE A 157 18.32 8.91 3.80
CA ILE A 157 18.71 7.68 4.52
C ILE A 157 20.20 7.44 4.32
N SER A 158 20.92 7.13 5.39
CA SER A 158 22.33 6.76 5.36
C SER A 158 22.54 5.45 6.14
N PRO A 159 23.21 4.41 5.59
CA PRO A 159 23.68 4.29 4.20
C PRO A 159 22.59 4.51 3.16
N SER A 160 22.93 5.02 1.97
CA SER A 160 21.97 5.37 0.94
C SER A 160 21.20 4.16 0.43
N VAL A 161 19.88 4.26 0.44
CA VAL A 161 18.94 3.29 -0.12
C VAL A 161 17.88 4.09 -0.89
N PRO A 162 17.50 3.67 -2.11
CA PRO A 162 16.35 4.28 -2.79
C PRO A 162 15.06 4.08 -1.97
N PHE A 163 14.22 5.10 -1.90
CA PHE A 163 12.97 5.04 -1.12
C PHE A 163 11.89 5.94 -1.72
N GLU A 164 10.65 5.65 -1.36
CA GLU A 164 9.49 6.51 -1.59
C GLU A 164 9.03 7.14 -0.27
N VAL A 165 8.44 8.33 -0.36
CA VAL A 165 7.79 9.00 0.78
C VAL A 165 6.33 9.22 0.46
N ARG A 166 5.47 8.83 1.39
CA ARG A 166 4.02 9.07 1.31
C ARG A 166 3.52 9.62 2.64
N LEU A 167 2.79 10.74 2.58
CA LEU A 167 2.10 11.28 3.75
C LEU A 167 0.78 10.54 3.98
N ASP A 168 0.42 10.36 5.24
CA ASP A 168 -0.90 9.89 5.63
C ASP A 168 -1.96 10.93 5.15
N PRO A 169 -2.92 10.53 4.31
CA PRO A 169 -3.92 11.44 3.79
C PRO A 169 -4.91 11.93 4.86
N ALA A 170 -4.98 11.29 6.03
CA ALA A 170 -5.92 11.64 7.08
C ALA A 170 -5.57 12.97 7.77
N ASP A 171 -4.28 13.20 8.03
CA ASP A 171 -3.85 14.40 8.77
C ASP A 171 -2.56 15.04 8.24
N GLY A 172 -1.87 14.41 7.29
CA GLY A 172 -0.62 14.89 6.73
C GLY A 172 0.56 14.97 7.71
N LYS A 173 0.43 14.41 8.91
CA LYS A 173 1.46 14.49 9.95
C LYS A 173 2.40 13.30 9.96
N ARG A 174 1.95 12.16 9.46
CA ARG A 174 2.75 10.94 9.39
C ARG A 174 3.31 10.74 7.99
N ALA A 175 4.64 10.65 7.89
CA ALA A 175 5.32 10.28 6.67
C ALA A 175 5.75 8.80 6.73
N ILE A 176 5.28 7.99 5.79
CA ILE A 176 5.76 6.63 5.58
C ILE A 176 6.91 6.70 4.60
N ILE A 177 8.04 6.13 4.97
CA ILE A 177 9.25 6.03 4.16
C ILE A 177 9.43 4.56 3.81
N ALA A 178 9.27 4.24 2.55
CA ALA A 178 9.34 2.87 2.03
C ALA A 178 10.62 2.67 1.23
N PRO A 179 11.66 2.01 1.77
CA PRO A 179 12.81 1.63 0.96
C PRO A 179 12.39 0.75 -0.22
N SER A 180 12.89 1.03 -1.42
CA SER A 180 12.54 0.30 -2.64
C SER A 180 13.16 -1.10 -2.72
N GLN A 181 14.02 -1.45 -1.76
CA GLN A 181 14.64 -2.77 -1.57
C GLN A 181 14.78 -3.07 -0.10
N LEU A 182 15.09 -4.32 0.25
CA LEU A 182 15.36 -4.68 1.65
C LEU A 182 16.57 -3.91 2.17
N LEU A 183 16.49 -3.46 3.43
CA LEU A 183 17.64 -2.89 4.12
C LEU A 183 18.71 -3.97 4.33
N ALA A 184 19.99 -3.60 4.33
CA ALA A 184 21.07 -4.54 4.65
C ALA A 184 20.92 -5.05 6.09
N PRO A 185 21.12 -6.36 6.34
CA PRO A 185 21.03 -6.90 7.70
C PRO A 185 22.19 -6.43 8.58
N ASN A 186 21.98 -6.42 9.91
CA ASN A 186 22.97 -6.05 10.92
C ASN A 186 23.67 -4.70 10.64
N THR A 187 22.95 -3.75 10.06
CA THR A 187 23.49 -2.47 9.58
C THR A 187 22.85 -1.31 10.32
N ALA A 188 23.67 -0.36 10.77
CA ALA A 188 23.19 0.88 11.36
C ALA A 188 22.73 1.84 10.26
N TYR A 189 21.52 2.37 10.42
CA TYR A 189 20.92 3.35 9.54
C TYR A 189 20.59 4.64 10.29
N GLN A 190 20.63 5.74 9.56
CA GLN A 190 20.13 7.03 10.01
C GLN A 190 19.13 7.56 8.97
N VAL A 191 17.92 7.89 9.42
CA VAL A 191 16.95 8.67 8.66
C VAL A 191 17.03 10.10 9.15
N PHE A 192 17.20 11.06 8.25
CA PHE A 192 17.27 12.47 8.62
C PHE A 192 16.30 13.30 7.79
N VAL A 193 15.83 14.39 8.39
CA VAL A 193 15.00 15.41 7.75
C VAL A 193 15.76 16.73 7.83
N SER A 194 16.14 17.26 6.68
CA SER A 194 16.88 18.52 6.59
C SER A 194 15.98 19.74 6.82
N VAL A 195 16.59 20.90 7.01
CA VAL A 195 15.89 22.20 7.18
C VAL A 195 15.06 22.63 5.97
N GLY A 196 15.19 21.95 4.83
CA GLY A 196 14.35 22.18 3.64
C GLY A 196 12.91 21.73 3.81
N ALA A 197 12.62 20.84 4.77
CA ALA A 197 11.26 20.44 5.09
C ALA A 197 10.47 21.61 5.68
N ALA A 198 9.19 21.68 5.31
CA ALA A 198 8.27 22.67 5.85
C ALA A 198 6.87 22.07 6.04
N ASP A 199 6.08 22.65 6.92
CA ASP A 199 4.66 22.35 7.04
C ASP A 199 3.85 22.98 5.90
N VAL A 200 2.54 22.70 5.87
CA VAL A 200 1.62 23.22 4.85
C VAL A 200 1.50 24.76 4.86
N ASP A 201 1.84 25.41 5.97
CA ASP A 201 1.84 26.87 6.12
C ASP A 201 3.18 27.50 5.69
N GLY A 202 4.17 26.66 5.34
CA GLY A 202 5.50 27.09 4.88
C GLY A 202 6.52 27.29 6.00
N ASN A 203 6.21 26.91 7.25
CA ASN A 203 7.15 27.00 8.36
C ASN A 203 8.20 25.90 8.25
N GLY A 204 9.46 26.28 8.22
CA GLY A 204 10.59 25.34 8.13
C GLY A 204 10.88 24.63 9.45
N LEU A 205 11.60 23.51 9.35
CA LEU A 205 12.03 22.67 10.50
C LEU A 205 13.10 23.35 11.32
N GLY A 206 13.39 24.46 11.47
CA GLY A 206 14.38 25.15 12.29
C GLY A 206 15.79 24.52 12.39
N ARG A 207 15.88 23.19 12.41
CA ARG A 207 17.13 22.40 12.40
C ARG A 207 16.91 21.03 11.76
N THR A 208 17.99 20.42 11.26
CA THR A 208 17.98 19.02 10.83
C THR A 208 17.67 18.12 12.02
N GLN A 209 16.77 17.16 11.83
CA GLN A 209 16.41 16.16 12.82
C GLN A 209 16.72 14.77 12.26
N ALA A 210 17.11 13.84 13.11
CA ALA A 210 17.52 12.51 12.68
C ALA A 210 17.06 11.45 13.68
N VAL A 211 16.85 10.24 13.16
CA VAL A 211 16.55 9.01 13.90
C VAL A 211 17.54 7.96 13.46
N THR A 212 18.10 7.24 14.40
CA THR A 212 19.03 6.14 14.15
C THR A 212 18.44 4.81 14.57
N PHE A 213 18.75 3.74 13.83
CA PHE A 213 18.36 2.39 14.20
C PHE A 213 19.34 1.39 13.62
N THR A 214 19.33 0.16 14.11
CA THR A 214 20.14 -0.94 13.57
C THR A 214 19.24 -2.11 13.16
N THR A 215 19.39 -2.56 11.93
CA THR A 215 18.69 -3.75 11.44
C THR A 215 19.18 -5.01 12.15
N GLY A 216 18.32 -6.00 12.28
CA GLY A 216 18.66 -7.33 12.76
C GLY A 216 19.22 -8.22 11.65
N PRO A 217 19.43 -9.53 11.95
CA PRO A 217 19.79 -10.51 10.94
C PRO A 217 18.67 -10.67 9.90
N VAL A 218 18.97 -11.37 8.82
CA VAL A 218 17.97 -11.77 7.82
C VAL A 218 16.84 -12.54 8.53
N GLN A 219 15.61 -12.15 8.24
CA GLN A 219 14.42 -12.77 8.81
C GLN A 219 13.52 -13.30 7.68
N PRO A 220 12.77 -14.40 7.90
CA PRO A 220 11.76 -14.84 6.94
C PRO A 220 10.74 -13.73 6.69
N LEU A 221 10.38 -13.55 5.43
CA LEU A 221 9.29 -12.65 5.04
C LEU A 221 7.95 -13.30 5.42
N ARG A 222 7.06 -12.54 6.05
CA ARG A 222 5.72 -12.99 6.44
C ARG A 222 4.69 -12.01 5.94
N HIS A 223 3.57 -12.52 5.43
CA HIS A 223 2.47 -11.70 4.88
C HIS A 223 2.86 -10.76 3.73
N TRP A 224 3.79 -11.21 2.89
CA TRP A 224 4.16 -10.52 1.67
C TRP A 224 3.65 -11.26 0.43
N ILE A 225 3.22 -10.52 -0.56
CA ILE A 225 2.90 -11.02 -1.89
C ILE A 225 4.17 -10.87 -2.73
N THR A 226 4.69 -12.00 -3.23
CA THR A 226 5.82 -12.04 -4.14
C THR A 226 5.30 -12.12 -5.56
N PHE A 227 5.88 -11.38 -6.49
CA PHE A 227 5.49 -11.39 -7.89
C PHE A 227 6.67 -11.09 -8.79
N ALA A 228 6.64 -11.66 -9.99
CA ALA A 228 7.59 -11.34 -11.04
C ALA A 228 7.07 -10.17 -11.88
N THR A 229 7.96 -9.44 -12.50
CA THR A 229 7.65 -8.29 -13.35
C THR A 229 8.21 -8.44 -14.76
N ASP A 230 7.52 -7.79 -15.70
CA ASP A 230 8.00 -7.57 -17.06
C ASP A 230 8.10 -6.06 -17.31
N GLN A 231 9.09 -5.65 -18.09
CA GLN A 231 9.22 -4.29 -18.60
C GLN A 231 8.11 -3.98 -19.60
N ARG A 232 7.96 -2.73 -20.00
CA ARG A 232 6.94 -2.30 -20.97
C ARG A 232 7.06 -2.95 -22.36
N ASP A 233 8.25 -3.37 -22.72
CA ASP A 233 8.52 -4.11 -23.95
C ASP A 233 8.21 -5.63 -23.85
N GLY A 234 7.72 -6.08 -22.66
CA GLY A 234 7.42 -7.47 -22.36
C GLY A 234 8.65 -8.31 -21.97
N SER A 235 9.83 -7.72 -21.88
CA SER A 235 11.01 -8.45 -21.41
C SER A 235 10.91 -8.69 -19.89
N PRO A 236 11.25 -9.91 -19.40
CA PRO A 236 11.29 -10.19 -17.97
C PRO A 236 12.24 -9.25 -17.22
N ASP A 237 11.82 -8.77 -16.05
CA ASP A 237 12.62 -7.85 -15.23
C ASP A 237 13.07 -8.50 -13.93
N GLY A 238 12.37 -8.30 -12.83
CA GLY A 238 12.81 -8.69 -11.51
C GLY A 238 11.77 -9.45 -10.69
N LEU A 239 12.16 -9.75 -9.47
CA LEU A 239 11.28 -10.31 -8.45
C LEU A 239 11.03 -9.24 -7.39
N TRP A 240 9.76 -9.03 -7.09
CA TRP A 240 9.28 -7.99 -6.19
C TRP A 240 8.41 -8.55 -5.09
N ILE A 241 8.28 -7.81 -4.02
CA ILE A 241 7.34 -8.07 -2.94
C ILE A 241 6.51 -6.83 -2.64
N VAL A 242 5.28 -7.03 -2.23
CA VAL A 242 4.39 -5.98 -1.75
C VAL A 242 3.50 -6.52 -0.62
N ASN A 243 3.11 -5.67 0.30
CA ASN A 243 2.12 -5.97 1.31
C ASN A 243 0.91 -5.03 1.20
N GLU A 244 0.00 -5.06 2.16
CA GLU A 244 -1.23 -4.26 2.18
C GLU A 244 -1.00 -2.74 2.17
N GLU A 245 0.20 -2.28 2.55
CA GLU A 245 0.55 -0.85 2.52
C GLU A 245 0.82 -0.34 1.10
N GLY A 246 1.02 -1.25 0.12
CA GLY A 246 1.07 -0.90 -1.30
C GLY A 246 2.36 -0.20 -1.74
N PHE A 247 3.52 -0.56 -1.12
CA PHE A 247 4.83 -0.13 -1.56
C PHE A 247 5.63 -1.32 -2.10
N PRO A 248 5.73 -1.50 -3.43
CA PRO A 248 6.52 -2.58 -4.00
C PRO A 248 8.00 -2.44 -3.66
N ARG A 249 8.65 -3.56 -3.34
CA ARG A 249 10.08 -3.63 -3.08
C ARG A 249 10.72 -4.66 -3.98
N GLN A 250 11.85 -4.32 -4.57
CA GLN A 250 12.62 -5.27 -5.33
C GLN A 250 13.31 -6.26 -4.38
N LEU A 251 12.99 -7.53 -4.54
CA LEU A 251 13.59 -8.60 -3.76
C LEU A 251 14.85 -9.17 -4.46
N PHE A 252 14.80 -9.25 -5.79
CA PHE A 252 15.87 -9.72 -6.62
C PHE A 252 15.85 -9.00 -7.96
N GLY A 253 16.95 -8.32 -8.30
CA GLY A 253 17.09 -7.50 -9.52
C GLY A 253 18.31 -7.85 -10.37
N ALA A 254 19.03 -8.95 -10.07
CA ALA A 254 20.24 -9.34 -10.78
C ALA A 254 19.97 -10.06 -12.12
N GLY A 255 18.95 -9.67 -12.83
CA GLY A 255 18.58 -10.19 -14.14
C GLY A 255 17.13 -10.63 -14.23
N ALA A 256 16.70 -10.94 -15.46
CA ALA A 256 15.34 -11.32 -15.76
C ALA A 256 14.91 -12.58 -15.01
N VAL A 257 13.79 -12.50 -14.32
CA VAL A 257 13.16 -13.61 -13.60
C VAL A 257 12.10 -14.23 -14.51
N GLN A 258 12.24 -15.52 -14.86
CA GLN A 258 11.24 -16.24 -15.63
C GLN A 258 10.15 -16.83 -14.74
N SER A 259 10.57 -17.51 -13.69
CA SER A 259 9.68 -18.08 -12.68
C SER A 259 10.36 -18.11 -11.31
N PHE A 260 9.59 -18.40 -10.28
CA PHE A 260 10.10 -18.51 -8.92
C PHE A 260 9.26 -19.47 -8.06
N SER A 261 9.86 -19.99 -6.99
CA SER A 261 9.14 -20.78 -5.99
C SER A 261 9.73 -20.58 -4.60
N TRP A 262 8.85 -20.48 -3.58
CA TRP A 262 9.25 -20.46 -2.18
C TRP A 262 9.55 -21.87 -1.68
N SER A 263 10.56 -22.00 -0.82
CA SER A 263 10.77 -23.21 -0.05
C SER A 263 9.53 -23.54 0.82
N PRO A 264 9.29 -24.80 1.17
CA PRO A 264 8.19 -25.18 2.06
C PRO A 264 8.22 -24.46 3.41
N ALA A 265 9.41 -24.13 3.92
CA ALA A 265 9.58 -23.37 5.17
C ALA A 265 9.37 -21.86 5.01
N GLY A 266 9.37 -21.35 3.77
CA GLY A 266 9.23 -19.90 3.50
C GLY A 266 10.50 -19.08 3.81
N ASP A 267 11.64 -19.73 4.00
CA ASP A 267 12.91 -19.11 4.37
C ASP A 267 13.83 -18.82 3.17
N SER A 268 13.58 -19.46 2.05
CA SER A 268 14.35 -19.27 0.82
C SER A 268 13.49 -19.29 -0.43
N ILE A 269 14.01 -18.67 -1.50
CA ILE A 269 13.39 -18.60 -2.81
C ILE A 269 14.31 -19.23 -3.85
N LEU A 270 13.73 -20.00 -4.75
CA LEU A 270 14.33 -20.39 -6.00
C LEU A 270 13.87 -19.45 -7.11
N VAL A 271 14.78 -18.96 -7.91
CA VAL A 271 14.52 -18.04 -9.02
C VAL A 271 15.13 -18.58 -10.30
N GLU A 272 14.33 -18.67 -11.35
CA GLU A 272 14.77 -19.03 -12.70
C GLU A 272 15.24 -17.79 -13.46
N GLY A 273 16.46 -17.84 -14.03
CA GLY A 273 16.97 -16.86 -14.97
C GLY A 273 16.58 -17.15 -16.42
N GLN A 274 16.93 -16.26 -17.35
CA GLN A 274 16.59 -16.37 -18.79
C GLN A 274 17.16 -17.61 -19.49
N ASP A 275 18.25 -18.16 -18.99
CA ASP A 275 18.99 -19.30 -19.57
C ASP A 275 18.61 -20.63 -18.89
N GLN A 276 17.46 -20.69 -18.20
CA GLN A 276 17.01 -21.84 -17.40
C GLN A 276 17.97 -22.18 -16.25
N THR A 277 18.84 -21.27 -15.85
CA THR A 277 19.62 -21.41 -14.63
C THR A 277 18.77 -21.04 -13.43
N TRP A 278 18.95 -21.78 -12.35
CA TRP A 278 18.25 -21.55 -11.09
C TRP A 278 19.22 -21.05 -10.03
N ARG A 279 18.75 -20.11 -9.24
CA ARG A 279 19.46 -19.57 -8.09
C ARG A 279 18.60 -19.68 -6.86
N GLN A 280 19.21 -20.01 -5.74
CA GLN A 280 18.56 -19.96 -4.43
C GLN A 280 19.11 -18.82 -3.61
N PHE A 281 18.28 -18.09 -2.94
CA PHE A 281 18.67 -17.09 -1.94
C PHE A 281 17.67 -16.99 -0.81
N THR A 282 18.15 -16.55 0.35
CA THR A 282 17.30 -16.04 1.43
C THR A 282 17.09 -14.54 1.22
N PRO A 283 15.90 -13.98 1.52
CA PRO A 283 15.68 -12.54 1.39
C PRO A 283 16.74 -11.73 2.14
N GLY A 284 17.48 -10.88 1.41
CA GLY A 284 18.58 -10.10 1.95
C GLY A 284 19.94 -10.81 1.98
N GLY A 285 20.02 -12.06 1.52
CA GLY A 285 21.29 -12.79 1.37
C GLY A 285 21.77 -12.87 -0.09
N ASP A 286 23.00 -13.33 -0.29
CA ASP A 286 23.56 -13.53 -1.61
C ASP A 286 22.96 -14.76 -2.30
N PRO A 287 22.68 -14.70 -3.62
CA PRO A 287 22.16 -15.83 -4.36
C PRO A 287 23.23 -16.91 -4.62
N THR A 288 22.86 -18.18 -4.45
CA THR A 288 23.67 -19.34 -4.81
C THR A 288 23.12 -19.96 -6.09
N THR A 289 23.94 -20.11 -7.13
CA THR A 289 23.57 -20.78 -8.38
C THR A 289 23.51 -22.29 -8.17
N LEU A 290 22.39 -22.89 -8.62
CA LEU A 290 22.20 -24.35 -8.56
C LEU A 290 22.83 -25.01 -9.78
N SER A 291 23.17 -26.30 -9.65
CA SER A 291 23.94 -27.04 -10.68
C SER A 291 23.06 -27.59 -11.81
N PHE A 292 21.74 -27.48 -11.74
CA PHE A 292 20.83 -27.95 -12.79
C PHE A 292 20.27 -26.82 -13.64
N ARG A 293 19.76 -27.18 -14.84
CA ARG A 293 18.93 -26.34 -15.69
C ARG A 293 17.54 -26.94 -15.77
N ALA A 294 16.50 -26.11 -15.64
CA ALA A 294 15.14 -26.61 -15.53
C ALA A 294 14.12 -25.57 -16.02
N THR A 295 12.99 -26.05 -16.50
CA THR A 295 11.80 -25.24 -16.82
C THR A 295 10.89 -25.03 -15.60
N TRP A 296 11.12 -25.79 -14.54
CA TRP A 296 10.44 -25.68 -13.26
C TRP A 296 11.30 -26.30 -12.17
N ALA A 297 11.36 -25.66 -11.01
CA ALA A 297 12.03 -26.22 -9.84
C ALA A 297 11.34 -25.80 -8.54
N ALA A 298 11.48 -26.63 -7.51
CA ALA A 298 11.04 -26.35 -6.16
C ALA A 298 11.99 -26.96 -5.12
N ALA A 299 12.14 -26.28 -4.00
CA ALA A 299 12.84 -26.83 -2.85
C ALA A 299 11.97 -27.88 -2.15
N LEU A 300 12.60 -28.90 -1.63
CA LEU A 300 11.99 -29.91 -0.75
C LEU A 300 12.15 -29.48 0.73
N ALA A 301 11.67 -30.29 1.67
CA ALA A 301 11.91 -30.04 3.09
C ALA A 301 13.41 -29.89 3.40
N ALA A 302 13.74 -29.20 4.48
CA ALA A 302 15.12 -28.92 4.87
C ALA A 302 16.01 -30.18 4.83
N GLY A 303 17.11 -30.11 4.08
CA GLY A 303 18.02 -31.21 3.89
C GLY A 303 17.61 -32.29 2.86
N ALA A 304 16.42 -32.20 2.27
CA ALA A 304 15.96 -33.17 1.26
C ALA A 304 16.37 -32.82 -0.18
N GLY A 305 16.88 -31.60 -0.41
CA GLY A 305 17.34 -31.12 -1.71
C GLY A 305 16.25 -30.43 -2.53
N TYR A 306 16.29 -30.64 -3.85
CA TYR A 306 15.41 -29.99 -4.82
C TYR A 306 14.70 -31.00 -5.69
N VAL A 307 13.58 -30.61 -6.23
CA VAL A 307 12.93 -31.30 -7.33
C VAL A 307 12.85 -30.33 -8.51
N TYR A 308 13.15 -30.81 -9.72
CA TYR A 308 13.14 -29.98 -10.91
C TYR A 308 12.71 -30.75 -12.16
N MET A 309 12.18 -30.06 -13.14
CA MET A 309 11.78 -30.60 -14.43
C MET A 309 12.65 -29.98 -15.52
N ASP A 310 13.32 -30.82 -16.30
CA ASP A 310 14.14 -30.36 -17.42
C ASP A 310 13.29 -29.98 -18.65
N SER A 311 13.92 -29.47 -19.69
CA SER A 311 13.25 -29.05 -20.92
C SER A 311 12.60 -30.20 -21.70
N SER A 312 13.02 -31.44 -21.47
CA SER A 312 12.43 -32.64 -22.09
C SER A 312 11.24 -33.20 -21.33
N GLY A 313 10.96 -32.68 -20.11
CA GLY A 313 9.86 -33.13 -19.25
C GLY A 313 10.23 -34.31 -18.38
N VAL A 314 11.51 -34.48 -18.10
CA VAL A 314 11.97 -35.43 -17.10
C VAL A 314 11.97 -34.76 -15.73
N LEU A 315 11.29 -35.38 -14.77
CA LEU A 315 11.25 -34.92 -13.38
C LEU A 315 12.37 -35.57 -12.59
N HIS A 316 13.23 -34.74 -12.03
CA HIS A 316 14.40 -35.12 -11.27
C HIS A 316 14.29 -34.74 -9.81
N ARG A 317 15.04 -35.42 -8.98
CA ARG A 317 15.38 -34.99 -7.63
C ARG A 317 16.88 -34.87 -7.46
N GLN A 318 17.36 -33.68 -7.15
CA GLN A 318 18.72 -33.46 -6.69
C GLN A 318 18.74 -33.48 -5.16
N ARG A 319 19.45 -34.42 -4.60
CA ARG A 319 19.61 -34.58 -3.15
C ARG A 319 20.61 -33.56 -2.59
N SER A 320 20.59 -33.37 -1.26
CA SER A 320 21.52 -32.47 -0.58
C SER A 320 23.00 -32.89 -0.69
N ASP A 321 23.27 -34.18 -0.97
CA ASP A 321 24.62 -34.69 -1.24
C ASP A 321 25.06 -34.49 -2.71
N GLY A 322 24.25 -33.84 -3.53
CA GLY A 322 24.49 -33.56 -4.93
C GLY A 322 24.09 -34.70 -5.88
N ALA A 323 23.67 -35.87 -5.37
CA ALA A 323 23.22 -36.96 -6.22
C ALA A 323 21.90 -36.60 -6.91
N ASP A 324 21.78 -36.92 -8.19
CA ASP A 324 20.62 -36.70 -9.02
C ASP A 324 19.91 -38.04 -9.30
N GLU A 325 18.59 -38.07 -9.20
CA GLU A 325 17.75 -39.23 -9.46
C GLU A 325 16.53 -38.87 -10.31
N VAL A 326 16.21 -39.70 -11.31
CA VAL A 326 15.01 -39.54 -12.12
C VAL A 326 13.80 -40.08 -11.38
N ILE A 327 12.77 -39.24 -11.23
CA ILE A 327 11.49 -39.63 -10.62
C ILE A 327 10.53 -40.16 -11.69
N ALA A 328 10.39 -39.44 -12.79
CA ALA A 328 9.45 -39.75 -13.88
C ALA A 328 9.86 -39.07 -15.18
N THR A 329 9.37 -39.59 -16.29
CA THR A 329 9.48 -39.01 -17.64
C THR A 329 8.13 -38.56 -18.15
N ASP A 330 8.12 -37.74 -19.20
CA ASP A 330 6.89 -37.23 -19.83
C ASP A 330 5.98 -36.44 -18.86
N VAL A 331 6.58 -35.70 -17.94
CA VAL A 331 5.88 -34.93 -16.92
C VAL A 331 5.34 -33.62 -17.49
N GLY A 332 4.07 -33.34 -17.27
CA GLY A 332 3.40 -32.10 -17.68
C GLY A 332 3.55 -30.97 -16.66
N GLU A 333 3.21 -31.24 -15.42
CA GLU A 333 3.37 -30.32 -14.30
C GLU A 333 3.65 -31.09 -13.01
N ALA A 334 4.23 -30.39 -12.03
CA ALA A 334 4.46 -30.95 -10.71
C ALA A 334 4.13 -29.92 -9.61
N ALA A 335 3.75 -30.40 -8.44
CA ALA A 335 3.43 -29.61 -7.26
C ALA A 335 3.96 -30.28 -6.01
N VAL A 336 4.75 -29.56 -5.21
CA VAL A 336 5.28 -30.02 -3.94
C VAL A 336 4.24 -29.84 -2.85
N ALA A 337 4.01 -30.86 -2.04
CA ALA A 337 3.15 -30.78 -0.86
C ALA A 337 3.71 -29.78 0.16
N PRO A 338 2.86 -29.15 1.00
CA PRO A 338 3.30 -28.18 2.01
C PRO A 338 4.37 -28.70 2.98
N SER A 339 4.38 -30.01 3.23
CA SER A 339 5.43 -30.66 4.04
C SER A 339 6.81 -30.69 3.38
N GLY A 340 6.90 -30.50 2.06
CA GLY A 340 8.13 -30.67 1.29
C GLY A 340 8.62 -32.13 1.18
N LEU A 341 7.83 -33.11 1.63
CA LEU A 341 8.21 -34.54 1.65
C LEU A 341 7.44 -35.39 0.64
N ARG A 342 6.47 -34.80 -0.04
CA ARG A 342 5.70 -35.43 -1.12
C ARG A 342 5.50 -34.46 -2.25
N LEU A 343 5.34 -35.00 -3.45
CA LEU A 343 4.92 -34.21 -4.61
C LEU A 343 3.85 -34.97 -5.40
N ALA A 344 3.10 -34.24 -6.21
CA ALA A 344 2.20 -34.79 -7.19
C ALA A 344 2.60 -34.26 -8.57
N PHE A 345 2.44 -35.08 -9.60
CA PHE A 345 2.75 -34.71 -10.98
C PHE A 345 1.77 -35.34 -11.98
N THR A 346 1.61 -34.70 -13.12
CA THR A 346 0.82 -35.18 -14.25
C THR A 346 1.73 -35.57 -15.42
N HIS A 347 1.23 -36.39 -16.34
CA HIS A 347 1.91 -36.69 -17.59
C HIS A 347 1.40 -35.81 -18.75
N ARG A 348 2.20 -35.69 -19.83
CA ARG A 348 1.86 -34.86 -21.02
C ARG A 348 1.08 -35.60 -22.07
N SER A 349 1.44 -36.86 -22.32
CA SER A 349 0.96 -37.59 -23.51
C SER A 349 -0.05 -38.67 -23.19
N SER A 350 0.31 -39.92 -23.33
CA SER A 350 -0.63 -41.06 -23.26
C SER A 350 -1.37 -41.20 -21.94
N ASN A 351 -0.77 -40.73 -20.85
CA ASN A 351 -1.31 -40.81 -19.50
C ASN A 351 -1.68 -39.43 -18.93
N ALA A 352 -2.04 -38.48 -19.76
CA ALA A 352 -2.44 -37.13 -19.35
C ALA A 352 -3.68 -37.09 -18.42
N ASN A 353 -4.36 -38.20 -18.26
CA ASN A 353 -5.50 -38.42 -17.36
C ASN A 353 -5.09 -38.92 -15.96
N GLU A 354 -3.79 -39.04 -15.68
CA GLU A 354 -3.28 -39.57 -14.41
C GLU A 354 -2.59 -38.48 -13.59
N ILE A 355 -2.76 -38.57 -12.28
CA ILE A 355 -1.92 -37.86 -11.30
C ILE A 355 -1.18 -38.89 -10.47
N TRP A 356 0.13 -38.75 -10.45
CA TRP A 356 1.01 -39.58 -9.66
C TRP A 356 1.55 -38.82 -8.44
N GLY A 357 1.75 -39.54 -7.36
CA GLY A 357 2.47 -39.07 -6.17
C GLY A 357 3.89 -39.62 -6.13
N TYR A 358 4.80 -38.89 -5.50
CA TYR A 358 6.11 -39.38 -5.15
C TYR A 358 6.39 -39.07 -3.69
N ASP A 359 6.83 -40.07 -2.93
CA ASP A 359 7.29 -39.92 -1.53
C ASP A 359 8.79 -39.77 -1.50
N VAL A 360 9.27 -38.66 -0.95
CA VAL A 360 10.69 -38.29 -0.90
C VAL A 360 11.49 -39.23 0.04
N GLY A 361 10.86 -39.64 1.13
CA GLY A 361 11.48 -40.55 2.10
C GLY A 361 11.56 -42.00 1.62
N LEU A 362 10.44 -42.48 1.05
CA LEU A 362 10.33 -43.85 0.51
C LEU A 362 10.95 -44.03 -0.87
N ARG A 363 11.24 -42.93 -1.58
CA ARG A 363 11.75 -42.89 -2.96
C ARG A 363 10.90 -43.74 -3.92
N SER A 364 9.59 -43.61 -3.83
CA SER A 364 8.65 -44.38 -4.59
C SER A 364 7.51 -43.54 -5.13
N SER A 365 7.13 -43.85 -6.39
CA SER A 365 5.96 -43.25 -7.04
C SER A 365 4.74 -44.15 -6.86
N TYR A 366 3.56 -43.55 -6.77
CA TYR A 366 2.28 -44.24 -6.65
C TYR A 366 1.19 -43.42 -7.34
N GLN A 367 0.18 -44.09 -7.89
CA GLN A 367 -0.92 -43.44 -8.57
C GLN A 367 -1.90 -42.83 -7.57
N LEU A 368 -2.15 -41.53 -7.69
CA LEU A 368 -3.13 -40.78 -6.87
C LEU A 368 -4.50 -40.69 -7.55
N VAL A 369 -4.52 -40.47 -8.84
CA VAL A 369 -5.75 -40.32 -9.64
C VAL A 369 -5.56 -41.05 -10.96
N LEU A 370 -6.62 -41.76 -11.38
CA LEU A 370 -6.87 -42.16 -12.75
C LEU A 370 -8.25 -41.60 -13.14
N ASP A 371 -8.29 -40.68 -14.08
CA ASP A 371 -9.52 -40.08 -14.56
C ASP A 371 -9.89 -40.56 -15.97
N SER A 372 -11.05 -40.20 -16.46
CA SER A 372 -11.51 -40.54 -17.80
C SER A 372 -11.15 -39.49 -18.86
N ALA A 373 -10.56 -38.36 -18.45
CA ALA A 373 -10.15 -37.26 -19.31
C ALA A 373 -8.84 -36.63 -18.78
N PRO A 374 -8.14 -35.84 -19.59
CA PRO A 374 -6.91 -35.18 -19.17
C PRO A 374 -7.09 -34.33 -17.92
N VAL A 375 -6.04 -34.26 -17.09
CA VAL A 375 -6.03 -33.55 -15.83
C VAL A 375 -4.85 -32.55 -15.74
N SER A 376 -5.06 -31.47 -14.98
CA SER A 376 -4.03 -30.46 -14.72
C SER A 376 -4.34 -29.67 -13.44
N GLY A 377 -3.55 -28.63 -13.14
CA GLY A 377 -3.84 -27.67 -12.09
C GLY A 377 -3.79 -28.28 -10.69
N VAL A 378 -2.89 -29.22 -10.44
CA VAL A 378 -2.79 -29.92 -9.15
C VAL A 378 -2.40 -28.95 -8.03
N ALA A 379 -3.21 -28.92 -6.98
CA ALA A 379 -2.98 -28.13 -5.77
C ALA A 379 -3.19 -28.97 -4.51
N TRP A 380 -2.17 -28.99 -3.65
CA TRP A 380 -2.23 -29.65 -2.34
C TRP A 380 -2.99 -28.81 -1.32
N ASP A 381 -3.81 -29.43 -0.50
CA ASP A 381 -4.36 -28.76 0.68
C ASP A 381 -3.25 -28.48 1.71
N PRO A 382 -3.37 -27.47 2.57
CA PRO A 382 -2.38 -27.13 3.58
C PRO A 382 -2.02 -28.28 4.53
N ALA A 383 -2.97 -29.16 4.81
CA ALA A 383 -2.74 -30.34 5.65
C ALA A 383 -2.09 -31.53 4.90
N GLY A 384 -1.95 -31.46 3.57
CA GLY A 384 -1.39 -32.53 2.73
C GLY A 384 -2.25 -33.81 2.69
N ARG A 385 -3.55 -33.67 2.94
CA ARG A 385 -4.51 -34.80 2.99
C ARG A 385 -5.38 -34.92 1.76
N ARG A 386 -5.43 -33.86 0.94
CA ARG A 386 -6.22 -33.76 -0.27
C ARG A 386 -5.44 -33.07 -1.38
N ILE A 387 -5.84 -33.35 -2.62
CA ILE A 387 -5.45 -32.58 -3.80
C ILE A 387 -6.68 -32.07 -4.50
N ALA A 388 -6.66 -30.83 -4.95
CA ALA A 388 -7.58 -30.30 -5.93
C ALA A 388 -6.94 -30.40 -7.32
N TYR A 389 -7.73 -30.63 -8.35
CA TYR A 389 -7.26 -30.69 -9.73
C TYR A 389 -8.36 -30.36 -10.71
N LEU A 390 -7.98 -30.02 -11.91
CA LEU A 390 -8.86 -29.74 -13.05
C LEU A 390 -8.91 -30.96 -13.95
N ARG A 391 -10.12 -31.38 -14.33
CA ARG A 391 -10.39 -32.38 -15.37
C ARG A 391 -10.91 -31.66 -16.60
N HIS A 392 -10.33 -31.97 -17.75
CA HIS A 392 -10.65 -31.31 -19.02
C HIS A 392 -11.53 -32.18 -19.88
N ASP A 393 -12.81 -31.84 -19.95
CA ASP A 393 -13.75 -32.41 -20.91
C ASP A 393 -13.77 -31.60 -22.21
N LEU A 394 -14.42 -32.13 -23.25
CA LEU A 394 -14.50 -31.45 -24.55
C LEU A 394 -15.15 -30.06 -24.51
N SER A 395 -16.04 -29.81 -23.57
CA SER A 395 -16.84 -28.59 -23.48
C SER A 395 -16.62 -27.75 -22.22
N ALA A 396 -16.02 -28.32 -21.18
CA ALA A 396 -15.85 -27.64 -19.92
C ALA A 396 -14.68 -28.21 -19.09
N THR A 397 -14.14 -27.40 -18.24
CA THR A 397 -13.19 -27.82 -17.19
C THR A 397 -13.97 -28.09 -15.91
N THR A 398 -13.70 -29.20 -15.26
CA THR A 398 -14.37 -29.63 -14.02
C THR A 398 -13.37 -29.58 -12.86
N LEU A 399 -13.67 -28.84 -11.80
CA LEU A 399 -12.87 -28.80 -10.57
C LEU A 399 -13.24 -30.00 -9.69
N ARG A 400 -12.22 -30.77 -9.30
CA ARG A 400 -12.34 -31.98 -8.50
C ARG A 400 -11.42 -31.95 -7.30
N VAL A 401 -11.83 -32.63 -6.23
CA VAL A 401 -11.01 -32.86 -5.03
C VAL A 401 -10.91 -34.36 -4.76
N ARG A 402 -9.68 -34.83 -4.55
CA ARG A 402 -9.37 -36.21 -4.19
C ARG A 402 -8.88 -36.26 -2.74
N ASN A 403 -9.56 -37.07 -1.92
CA ASN A 403 -9.06 -37.42 -0.58
C ASN A 403 -7.93 -38.45 -0.70
N LEU A 404 -6.84 -38.22 0.03
CA LEU A 404 -5.65 -39.09 0.04
C LEU A 404 -5.57 -39.90 1.32
N THR A 405 -6.44 -39.64 2.29
CA THR A 405 -6.51 -40.34 3.59
C THR A 405 -7.92 -40.89 3.79
N GLY A 406 -8.03 -42.05 4.41
CA GLY A 406 -9.32 -42.73 4.62
C GLY A 406 -9.88 -43.34 3.34
N ALA A 407 -11.19 -43.27 3.14
CA ALA A 407 -11.80 -43.67 1.86
C ALA A 407 -11.34 -42.74 0.75
N ALA A 408 -10.58 -43.28 -0.20
CA ALA A 408 -10.03 -42.52 -1.33
C ALA A 408 -11.16 -42.14 -2.31
N ALA A 409 -11.90 -41.09 -1.98
CA ALA A 409 -13.03 -40.59 -2.77
C ALA A 409 -12.65 -39.33 -3.56
N THR A 410 -13.20 -39.23 -4.78
CA THR A 410 -13.11 -38.01 -5.60
C THR A 410 -14.48 -37.33 -5.63
N THR A 411 -14.50 -36.05 -5.31
CA THR A 411 -15.70 -35.21 -5.33
C THR A 411 -15.59 -34.19 -6.44
N THR A 412 -16.61 -34.09 -7.29
CA THR A 412 -16.76 -33.01 -8.27
C THR A 412 -17.39 -31.83 -7.56
N LEU A 413 -16.74 -30.65 -7.68
CA LEU A 413 -17.20 -29.43 -7.01
C LEU A 413 -18.02 -28.55 -7.95
N THR A 414 -17.47 -28.21 -9.12
CA THR A 414 -18.12 -27.34 -10.11
C THR A 414 -17.48 -27.52 -11.47
N SER A 415 -18.10 -26.96 -12.52
CA SER A 415 -17.59 -26.99 -13.89
C SER A 415 -17.78 -25.63 -14.57
N GLY A 416 -16.93 -25.31 -15.55
CA GLY A 416 -16.93 -24.06 -16.31
C GLY A 416 -15.59 -23.82 -16.97
N GLN A 417 -15.34 -22.58 -17.35
CA GLN A 417 -14.00 -22.11 -17.75
C GLN A 417 -13.21 -21.71 -16.50
N ILE A 418 -12.60 -22.70 -15.87
CA ILE A 418 -11.96 -22.59 -14.54
C ILE A 418 -10.45 -22.59 -14.70
N ASN A 419 -9.78 -21.66 -14.03
CA ASN A 419 -8.33 -21.61 -13.93
C ASN A 419 -7.84 -22.36 -12.67
N ARG A 420 -6.51 -22.51 -12.55
CA ARG A 420 -5.86 -23.26 -11.48
C ARG A 420 -6.40 -22.89 -10.10
N PRO A 421 -6.86 -23.86 -9.29
CA PRO A 421 -7.33 -23.60 -7.94
C PRO A 421 -6.17 -23.45 -6.93
N ALA A 422 -6.42 -22.72 -5.85
CA ALA A 422 -5.57 -22.65 -4.67
C ALA A 422 -6.40 -22.91 -3.40
N TRP A 423 -5.82 -23.58 -2.43
CA TRP A 423 -6.47 -23.84 -1.15
C TRP A 423 -6.38 -22.65 -0.20
N LEU A 424 -7.44 -22.42 0.56
CA LEU A 424 -7.38 -21.58 1.74
C LEU A 424 -6.69 -22.33 2.90
N PRO A 425 -6.13 -21.62 3.90
CA PRO A 425 -5.40 -22.23 5.02
C PRO A 425 -6.24 -23.19 5.86
N ASP A 426 -7.56 -23.03 5.86
CA ASP A 426 -8.51 -23.87 6.58
C ASP A 426 -8.65 -25.30 6.03
N SER A 427 -8.02 -25.58 4.89
CA SER A 427 -8.13 -26.84 4.15
C SER A 427 -9.57 -27.22 3.74
N THR A 428 -10.55 -26.34 3.89
CA THR A 428 -11.97 -26.60 3.57
C THR A 428 -12.52 -25.75 2.45
N HIS A 429 -11.79 -24.69 2.07
CA HIS A 429 -12.17 -23.82 0.96
C HIS A 429 -11.10 -23.79 -0.12
N LEU A 430 -11.56 -23.58 -1.36
CA LEU A 430 -10.74 -23.34 -2.54
C LEU A 430 -11.07 -21.97 -3.10
N VAL A 431 -10.05 -21.24 -3.55
CA VAL A 431 -10.19 -20.05 -4.38
C VAL A 431 -9.67 -20.35 -5.78
N PHE A 432 -10.37 -19.88 -6.80
CA PHE A 432 -9.97 -19.99 -8.21
C PHE A 432 -10.62 -18.86 -9.02
N SER A 433 -10.13 -18.58 -10.22
CA SER A 433 -10.84 -17.71 -11.15
C SER A 433 -11.59 -18.53 -12.18
N ALA A 434 -12.74 -18.02 -12.58
CA ALA A 434 -13.54 -18.59 -13.66
C ALA A 434 -14.16 -17.50 -14.51
N THR A 435 -14.37 -17.81 -15.80
CA THR A 435 -15.10 -16.96 -16.73
C THR A 435 -16.59 -17.08 -16.48
N VAL A 436 -17.25 -15.95 -16.28
CA VAL A 436 -18.70 -15.85 -16.12
C VAL A 436 -19.29 -14.93 -17.18
N THR A 437 -20.47 -15.27 -17.66
CA THR A 437 -21.21 -14.45 -18.64
C THR A 437 -22.09 -13.44 -17.91
N THR A 438 -21.99 -12.19 -18.31
CA THR A 438 -22.81 -11.08 -17.84
C THR A 438 -23.54 -10.43 -19.03
N PRO A 439 -24.54 -9.59 -18.80
CA PRO A 439 -25.16 -8.82 -19.88
C PRO A 439 -24.20 -7.94 -20.70
N GLY A 440 -23.07 -7.55 -20.10
CA GLY A 440 -22.02 -6.75 -20.76
C GLY A 440 -20.91 -7.55 -21.45
N GLY A 441 -20.96 -8.89 -21.41
CA GLY A 441 -19.91 -9.77 -21.96
C GLY A 441 -19.41 -10.81 -20.96
N THR A 442 -18.27 -11.40 -21.25
CA THR A 442 -17.62 -12.36 -20.35
C THR A 442 -16.58 -11.67 -19.47
N LEU A 443 -16.54 -12.04 -18.19
CA LEU A 443 -15.59 -11.51 -17.19
C LEU A 443 -14.93 -12.67 -16.44
N GLN A 444 -13.67 -12.49 -16.05
CA GLN A 444 -13.02 -13.38 -15.09
C GLN A 444 -13.26 -12.89 -13.66
N LYS A 445 -13.80 -13.76 -12.80
CA LYS A 445 -14.07 -13.48 -11.39
C LYS A 445 -13.45 -14.55 -10.50
N ALA A 446 -13.10 -14.19 -9.26
CA ALA A 446 -12.73 -15.16 -8.25
C ALA A 446 -13.97 -15.82 -7.64
N PHE A 447 -13.82 -17.08 -7.26
CA PHE A 447 -14.82 -17.85 -6.51
C PHE A 447 -14.15 -18.50 -5.32
N VAL A 448 -14.80 -18.42 -4.17
CA VAL A 448 -14.42 -19.16 -2.96
C VAL A 448 -15.50 -20.20 -2.71
N ILE A 449 -15.12 -21.48 -2.73
CA ILE A 449 -16.07 -22.57 -2.57
C ILE A 449 -15.67 -23.54 -1.45
N ASN A 450 -16.67 -24.02 -0.72
CA ASN A 450 -16.47 -25.04 0.31
C ASN A 450 -16.44 -26.44 -0.31
N VAL A 451 -15.41 -27.23 -0.03
CA VAL A 451 -15.22 -28.57 -0.61
C VAL A 451 -16.08 -29.65 0.06
N VAL A 452 -16.67 -29.38 1.20
CA VAL A 452 -17.53 -30.31 1.95
C VAL A 452 -18.99 -30.18 1.54
N SER A 453 -19.42 -28.97 1.20
CA SER A 453 -20.77 -28.68 0.71
C SER A 453 -20.66 -28.30 -0.76
N PRO A 454 -21.05 -29.16 -1.70
CA PRO A 454 -20.94 -28.85 -3.13
C PRO A 454 -21.66 -27.53 -3.43
N PRO A 455 -21.00 -26.59 -4.09
CA PRO A 455 -21.62 -25.31 -4.40
C PRO A 455 -22.70 -25.44 -5.48
N ALA A 456 -23.59 -24.47 -5.50
CA ALA A 456 -24.45 -24.21 -6.64
C ALA A 456 -23.60 -23.91 -7.91
N PRO A 457 -24.17 -24.01 -9.11
CA PRO A 457 -23.48 -23.63 -10.34
C PRO A 457 -22.88 -22.24 -10.23
N LEU A 458 -21.70 -22.02 -10.81
CA LEU A 458 -21.05 -20.71 -10.84
C LEU A 458 -21.97 -19.67 -11.49
N SER A 459 -22.18 -18.56 -10.83
CA SER A 459 -22.96 -17.44 -11.35
C SER A 459 -22.18 -16.13 -11.20
N ALA A 460 -22.42 -15.18 -12.07
CA ALA A 460 -21.79 -13.86 -12.01
C ALA A 460 -22.05 -13.14 -10.68
N ALA A 461 -23.21 -13.38 -10.05
CA ALA A 461 -23.58 -12.76 -8.78
C ALA A 461 -22.76 -13.27 -7.58
N ALA A 462 -22.17 -14.46 -7.67
CA ALA A 462 -21.29 -15.03 -6.64
C ALA A 462 -19.80 -14.75 -6.89
N GLY A 463 -19.47 -14.10 -8.02
CA GLY A 463 -18.08 -13.77 -8.38
C GLY A 463 -17.54 -12.58 -7.57
N LEU A 464 -16.30 -12.67 -7.14
CA LEU A 464 -15.61 -11.69 -6.31
C LEU A 464 -14.54 -10.95 -7.13
N PRO A 465 -14.32 -9.64 -6.89
CA PRO A 465 -15.22 -8.74 -6.18
C PRO A 465 -16.52 -8.51 -6.93
N ALA A 466 -17.53 -7.95 -6.27
CA ALA A 466 -18.83 -7.65 -6.90
C ALA A 466 -18.73 -6.58 -7.99
N ASP A 467 -17.71 -5.69 -7.94
CA ASP A 467 -17.46 -4.66 -8.95
C ASP A 467 -17.23 -5.30 -10.34
N PRO A 468 -18.10 -5.03 -11.35
CA PRO A 468 -17.99 -5.61 -12.67
C PRO A 468 -16.77 -5.10 -13.47
N GLY A 469 -16.19 -3.97 -13.09
CA GLY A 469 -15.01 -3.39 -13.74
C GLY A 469 -13.69 -4.07 -13.36
N ILE A 470 -13.69 -4.95 -12.36
CA ILE A 470 -12.47 -5.60 -11.88
C ILE A 470 -12.47 -7.06 -12.33
N GLU A 471 -11.54 -7.41 -13.21
CA GLU A 471 -11.25 -8.80 -13.60
C GLU A 471 -10.25 -9.42 -12.63
N VAL A 472 -10.37 -10.73 -12.41
CA VAL A 472 -9.52 -11.46 -11.48
C VAL A 472 -8.79 -12.60 -12.15
N ALA A 473 -7.47 -12.52 -12.21
CA ALA A 473 -6.60 -13.61 -12.64
C ALA A 473 -5.73 -14.10 -11.47
N SER A 474 -5.48 -15.40 -11.43
CA SER A 474 -4.58 -16.07 -10.46
C SER A 474 -4.84 -15.71 -8.99
N PRO A 475 -6.07 -15.81 -8.48
CA PRO A 475 -6.36 -15.49 -7.10
C PRO A 475 -5.69 -16.47 -6.13
N LEU A 476 -5.10 -15.94 -5.06
CA LEU A 476 -4.41 -16.69 -4.02
C LEU A 476 -4.82 -16.17 -2.63
N SER A 477 -5.21 -17.08 -1.74
CA SER A 477 -5.50 -16.73 -0.35
C SER A 477 -4.24 -16.38 0.43
N SER A 478 -4.34 -15.39 1.30
CA SER A 478 -3.30 -15.09 2.30
C SER A 478 -3.11 -16.28 3.25
N PRO A 479 -1.93 -16.41 3.90
CA PRO A 479 -1.64 -17.51 4.83
C PRO A 479 -2.58 -17.59 6.03
N ASP A 480 -3.21 -16.50 6.44
CA ASP A 480 -4.21 -16.43 7.49
C ASP A 480 -5.67 -16.62 6.99
N GLY A 481 -5.88 -16.63 5.68
CA GLY A 481 -7.18 -16.82 5.05
C GLY A 481 -8.10 -15.60 5.00
N HIS A 482 -7.63 -14.43 5.47
CA HIS A 482 -8.46 -13.23 5.54
C HIS A 482 -8.49 -12.40 4.27
N GLN A 483 -7.50 -12.58 3.38
CA GLN A 483 -7.35 -11.79 2.18
C GLN A 483 -7.10 -12.67 0.95
N ILE A 484 -7.37 -12.11 -0.23
CA ILE A 484 -7.09 -12.72 -1.54
C ILE A 484 -6.26 -11.73 -2.35
N ALA A 485 -5.05 -12.15 -2.74
CA ALA A 485 -4.24 -11.44 -3.72
C ALA A 485 -4.56 -11.95 -5.13
N PHE A 486 -4.58 -11.06 -6.12
CA PHE A 486 -4.89 -11.41 -7.50
C PHE A 486 -4.26 -10.43 -8.48
N LEU A 487 -4.26 -10.79 -9.75
CA LEU A 487 -3.87 -9.89 -10.84
C LEU A 487 -5.12 -9.29 -11.50
N SER A 488 -5.09 -7.99 -11.74
CA SER A 488 -6.07 -7.28 -12.56
C SER A 488 -5.37 -6.20 -13.38
N GLY A 489 -5.56 -6.21 -14.71
CA GLY A 489 -4.87 -5.28 -15.59
C GLY A 489 -3.33 -5.33 -15.48
N ASN A 490 -2.76 -6.52 -15.28
CA ASN A 490 -1.33 -6.74 -15.03
C ASN A 490 -0.77 -6.00 -13.81
N GLN A 491 -1.62 -5.74 -12.82
CA GLN A 491 -1.25 -5.16 -11.52
C GLN A 491 -1.62 -6.11 -10.39
N VAL A 492 -0.90 -6.03 -9.27
CA VAL A 492 -1.21 -6.78 -8.06
C VAL A 492 -2.30 -6.05 -7.29
N TRP A 493 -3.35 -6.77 -6.98
CA TRP A 493 -4.49 -6.30 -6.19
C TRP A 493 -4.67 -7.16 -4.95
N LEU A 494 -5.32 -6.59 -3.95
CA LEU A 494 -5.69 -7.23 -2.71
C LEU A 494 -7.15 -6.94 -2.40
N MET A 495 -7.89 -7.95 -1.91
CA MET A 495 -9.25 -7.79 -1.38
C MET A 495 -9.42 -8.66 -0.13
N ASN A 496 -10.43 -8.37 0.68
CA ASN A 496 -10.84 -9.29 1.75
C ASN A 496 -11.33 -10.62 1.16
N ALA A 497 -11.29 -11.69 1.92
CA ALA A 497 -11.71 -13.02 1.46
C ALA A 497 -13.20 -13.09 1.04
N ASP A 498 -14.03 -12.15 1.50
CA ASP A 498 -15.43 -11.97 1.11
C ASP A 498 -15.62 -11.11 -0.17
N GLY A 499 -14.53 -10.66 -0.78
CA GLY A 499 -14.54 -9.81 -1.98
C GLY A 499 -14.72 -8.31 -1.73
N THR A 500 -14.79 -7.88 -0.48
CA THR A 500 -14.85 -6.45 -0.14
C THR A 500 -13.48 -5.77 -0.21
N ARG A 501 -13.48 -4.45 -0.35
CA ARG A 501 -12.28 -3.59 -0.38
C ARG A 501 -11.22 -3.99 -1.41
N PRO A 502 -11.57 -4.21 -2.69
CA PRO A 502 -10.56 -4.45 -3.71
C PRO A 502 -9.68 -3.20 -3.87
N THR A 503 -8.38 -3.37 -3.67
CA THR A 503 -7.41 -2.26 -3.66
C THR A 503 -6.20 -2.64 -4.51
N PRO A 504 -5.76 -1.79 -5.46
CA PRO A 504 -4.52 -2.01 -6.18
C PRO A 504 -3.32 -1.77 -5.26
N LEU A 505 -2.42 -2.73 -5.16
CA LEU A 505 -1.16 -2.61 -4.42
C LEU A 505 -0.03 -2.08 -5.29
N THR A 506 -0.07 -2.34 -6.58
CA THR A 506 0.83 -1.75 -7.57
C THR A 506 0.00 -0.87 -8.50
N LYS A 507 0.59 0.25 -8.95
CA LYS A 507 -0.03 1.14 -9.92
C LYS A 507 0.91 1.29 -11.10
N LEU A 508 0.44 0.91 -12.29
CA LEU A 508 1.20 1.08 -13.52
C LEU A 508 1.19 2.56 -13.90
N ASP A 509 2.07 3.33 -13.32
CA ASP A 509 2.36 4.68 -13.78
C ASP A 509 3.86 4.82 -14.14
N ALA A 510 4.17 5.83 -14.97
CA ALA A 510 5.52 6.00 -15.50
C ALA A 510 6.54 6.42 -14.45
N GLU A 511 6.07 6.92 -13.31
CA GLU A 511 6.92 7.55 -12.31
C GLU A 511 7.20 6.64 -11.11
N SER A 512 6.21 5.81 -10.70
CA SER A 512 6.31 5.01 -9.48
C SER A 512 6.51 3.51 -9.71
N PHE A 513 5.80 2.90 -10.67
CA PHE A 513 5.93 1.47 -10.94
C PHE A 513 5.67 1.15 -12.43
N PRO A 514 6.70 1.16 -13.28
CA PRO A 514 6.56 1.05 -14.74
C PRO A 514 6.40 -0.39 -15.25
N TYR A 515 6.23 -1.38 -14.38
CA TYR A 515 6.27 -2.79 -14.73
C TYR A 515 4.91 -3.44 -14.81
N SER A 516 4.76 -4.45 -15.67
CA SER A 516 3.63 -5.38 -15.67
C SER A 516 3.91 -6.51 -14.69
N CYS A 517 2.94 -6.82 -13.83
CA CYS A 517 3.05 -7.89 -12.84
C CYS A 517 2.54 -9.21 -13.39
N ARG A 518 3.24 -10.28 -13.09
CA ARG A 518 2.85 -11.65 -13.38
C ARG A 518 3.28 -12.61 -12.28
N ALA A 519 2.72 -13.79 -12.26
CA ALA A 519 3.00 -14.85 -11.30
C ALA A 519 2.99 -14.36 -9.84
N LEU A 520 2.02 -14.80 -9.08
CA LEU A 520 1.87 -14.43 -7.67
C LEU A 520 2.22 -15.60 -6.76
N ALA A 521 2.80 -15.30 -5.62
CA ALA A 521 2.87 -16.22 -4.47
C ALA A 521 2.82 -15.43 -3.17
N TRP A 522 2.13 -15.96 -2.15
CA TRP A 522 2.27 -15.47 -0.79
C TRP A 522 3.51 -16.07 -0.13
N THR A 523 4.22 -15.25 0.64
CA THR A 523 5.21 -15.76 1.57
C THR A 523 4.47 -16.55 2.65
N ARG A 524 5.02 -17.68 3.06
CA ARG A 524 4.43 -18.48 4.14
C ARG A 524 4.66 -17.81 5.49
N THR A 525 3.81 -18.18 6.46
CA THR A 525 3.91 -17.70 7.85
C THR A 525 5.07 -18.33 8.61
#